data_742b4cdf94f1381d82067dcabc147ce8
#
_entry.id   742b4cdf94f1381d82067dcabc147ce8
#
_cell.length_a   1.000
_cell.length_b   1.000
_cell.length_c   1.000
_cell.angle_alpha   90.00
_cell.angle_beta   90.00
_cell.angle_gamma   90.00
#
_symmetry.space_group_name_H-M   'P 1'
#
loop_
_entity.id
_entity.type
_entity.pdbx_description
1 polymer ?
#
loop_
_entity_poly.entity_id
_entity_poly.type
_entity_poly.pdbx_seq_one_letter_code
_entity_poly.pdbx_strand_id
1 'polypeptide(L)'
;MFNLNPVVSVQNAFIYQKERIVLNDVNFSIDKGEFVFLIGRTGSGKSSLLKTLYADLWLQRGKAKVVGYEIETLLPANRPLLRRKIGVVFQDFQLFMDRNVNENLLWVLEATGWKDSGKIKARIAEVLMQVGMSTSRDKMPHQLSGGEQQRIVIARALLNEPQILFADEPTGNLDPEVSGQIIKLFHEINKTGTAILMATHDFDTIRKFPARILKCENGVVSEED
;
A
#
# COMPACT_ATOMS: atom_id res chain seq x y z
N MET A 1 7.18 24.88 3.49
CA MET A 1 6.74 25.11 2.09
C MET A 1 5.75 24.01 1.76
N PHE A 2 4.46 24.33 1.67
CA PHE A 2 3.45 23.33 1.29
C PHE A 2 3.71 22.94 -0.17
N ASN A 3 3.91 21.65 -0.41
CA ASN A 3 4.10 21.13 -1.75
C ASN A 3 2.78 21.31 -2.52
N LEU A 4 2.79 22.00 -3.65
CA LEU A 4 1.60 22.37 -4.41
C LEU A 4 0.88 21.16 -5.06
N ASN A 5 1.43 19.94 -4.97
CA ASN A 5 0.86 18.71 -5.53
C ASN A 5 1.16 17.47 -4.67
N PRO A 6 0.44 17.26 -3.56
CA PRO A 6 0.55 16.04 -2.78
C PRO A 6 0.12 14.81 -3.60
N VAL A 7 0.71 13.63 -3.30
CA VAL A 7 0.29 12.36 -3.94
C VAL A 7 -1.05 11.88 -3.44
N VAL A 8 -1.42 12.25 -2.19
CA VAL A 8 -2.76 12.05 -1.62
C VAL A 8 -3.23 13.35 -1.00
N SER A 9 -4.47 13.73 -1.23
CA SER A 9 -5.15 14.84 -0.55
C SER A 9 -6.57 14.41 -0.24
N VAL A 10 -6.98 14.56 1.02
CA VAL A 10 -8.32 14.22 1.52
C VAL A 10 -8.91 15.44 2.21
N GLN A 11 -10.14 15.82 1.88
CA GLN A 11 -10.80 17.01 2.40
C GLN A 11 -12.27 16.71 2.74
N ASN A 12 -12.63 16.95 4.00
CA ASN A 12 -13.98 16.77 4.53
C ASN A 12 -14.62 15.42 4.14
N ALA A 13 -13.80 14.35 4.10
CA ALA A 13 -14.23 13.04 3.62
C ALA A 13 -14.90 12.24 4.73
N PHE A 14 -16.01 11.59 4.37
CA PHE A 14 -16.73 10.66 5.25
C PHE A 14 -16.54 9.25 4.70
N ILE A 15 -15.94 8.39 5.52
CA ILE A 15 -15.64 7.00 5.12
C ILE A 15 -16.76 6.09 5.61
N TYR A 16 -17.32 5.35 4.68
CA TYR A 16 -18.44 4.44 4.93
C TYR A 16 -17.98 2.98 4.85
N GLN A 17 -18.58 2.16 5.69
CA GLN A 17 -18.57 0.71 5.55
C GLN A 17 -20.03 0.25 5.44
N LYS A 18 -20.45 -0.15 4.25
CA LYS A 18 -21.86 -0.29 3.89
C LYS A 18 -22.60 1.05 4.11
N GLU A 19 -23.59 1.08 5.00
CA GLU A 19 -24.38 2.29 5.32
C GLU A 19 -23.88 3.03 6.57
N ARG A 20 -22.91 2.46 7.30
CA ARG A 20 -22.37 3.04 8.53
C ARG A 20 -21.19 3.94 8.25
N ILE A 21 -21.21 5.16 8.76
CA ILE A 21 -20.04 6.04 8.78
C ILE A 21 -19.05 5.48 9.82
N VAL A 22 -17.82 5.23 9.40
CA VAL A 22 -16.73 4.75 10.27
C VAL A 22 -15.71 5.83 10.58
N LEU A 23 -15.53 6.81 9.66
CA LEU A 23 -14.71 8.01 9.90
C LEU A 23 -15.46 9.25 9.39
N ASN A 24 -15.39 10.31 10.18
CA ASN A 24 -16.06 11.58 9.90
C ASN A 24 -15.04 12.67 9.62
N ASP A 25 -15.34 13.53 8.66
CA ASP A 25 -14.60 14.76 8.37
C ASP A 25 -13.07 14.58 8.29
N VAL A 26 -12.65 13.58 7.52
CA VAL A 26 -11.24 13.23 7.36
C VAL A 26 -10.53 14.30 6.51
N ASN A 27 -9.45 14.85 7.05
CA ASN A 27 -8.64 15.88 6.41
C ASN A 27 -7.16 15.59 6.60
N PHE A 28 -6.43 15.32 5.51
CA PHE A 28 -4.97 15.20 5.52
C PHE A 28 -4.41 15.24 4.09
N SER A 29 -3.11 15.41 3.96
CA SER A 29 -2.38 15.23 2.71
C SER A 29 -1.12 14.39 2.94
N ILE A 30 -0.62 13.76 1.88
CA ILE A 30 0.65 13.03 1.86
C ILE A 30 1.47 13.53 0.68
N ASP A 31 2.69 13.94 0.93
CA ASP A 31 3.61 14.43 -0.08
C ASP A 31 4.38 13.29 -0.76
N LYS A 32 4.96 13.56 -1.91
CA LYS A 32 5.80 12.61 -2.63
C LYS A 32 7.01 12.22 -1.76
N GLY A 33 7.26 10.92 -1.64
CA GLY A 33 8.37 10.39 -0.84
C GLY A 33 8.15 10.48 0.66
N GLU A 34 6.96 10.86 1.12
CA GLU A 34 6.64 10.89 2.55
C GLU A 34 6.30 9.48 3.06
N PHE A 35 6.75 9.16 4.28
CA PHE A 35 6.34 7.95 5.00
C PHE A 35 5.38 8.36 6.11
N VAL A 36 4.18 7.80 6.10
CA VAL A 36 3.12 8.10 7.07
C VAL A 36 2.59 6.81 7.68
N PHE A 37 2.57 6.73 9.01
CA PHE A 37 1.85 5.70 9.73
C PHE A 37 0.39 6.11 9.95
N LEU A 38 -0.53 5.20 9.72
CA LEU A 38 -1.95 5.32 10.03
C LEU A 38 -2.24 4.38 11.22
N ILE A 39 -2.30 4.92 12.43
CA ILE A 39 -2.44 4.12 13.65
C ILE A 39 -3.86 4.13 14.18
N GLY A 40 -4.18 3.15 15.02
CA GLY A 40 -5.47 3.05 15.70
C GLY A 40 -5.83 1.60 16.00
N ARG A 41 -6.77 1.41 16.91
CA ARG A 41 -7.26 0.07 17.31
C ARG A 41 -7.86 -0.68 16.13
N THR A 42 -7.90 -2.01 16.22
CA THR A 42 -8.66 -2.83 15.26
C THR A 42 -10.11 -2.35 15.20
N GLY A 43 -10.63 -2.19 13.98
CA GLY A 43 -11.99 -1.66 13.77
C GLY A 43 -12.11 -0.13 13.80
N SER A 44 -11.03 0.65 13.97
CA SER A 44 -11.07 2.13 14.00
C SER A 44 -11.33 2.78 12.63
N GLY A 45 -11.32 2.01 11.52
CA GLY A 45 -11.58 2.53 10.18
C GLY A 45 -10.35 2.64 9.26
N LYS A 46 -9.14 2.27 9.72
CA LYS A 46 -7.89 2.32 8.92
C LYS A 46 -8.01 1.63 7.56
N SER A 47 -8.41 0.36 7.55
CA SER A 47 -8.59 -0.41 6.32
C SER A 47 -9.69 0.15 5.43
N SER A 48 -10.77 0.71 6.01
CA SER A 48 -11.83 1.37 5.23
C SER A 48 -11.33 2.65 4.56
N LEU A 49 -10.50 3.43 5.25
CA LEU A 49 -9.85 4.60 4.67
C LEU A 49 -8.93 4.19 3.51
N LEU A 50 -8.02 3.22 3.72
CA LEU A 50 -7.15 2.71 2.64
C LEU A 50 -7.97 2.22 1.45
N LYS A 51 -9.02 1.42 1.68
CA LYS A 51 -9.94 0.90 0.64
C LYS A 51 -10.61 2.02 -0.16
N THR A 52 -10.97 3.12 0.49
CA THR A 52 -11.50 4.30 -0.19
C THR A 52 -10.43 4.96 -1.07
N LEU A 53 -9.19 5.12 -0.58
CA LEU A 53 -8.11 5.77 -1.32
C LEU A 53 -7.69 4.98 -2.57
N TYR A 54 -7.70 3.63 -2.54
CA TYR A 54 -7.43 2.83 -3.76
C TYR A 54 -8.70 2.43 -4.54
N ALA A 55 -9.83 3.14 -4.27
CA ALA A 55 -11.10 3.02 -4.97
C ALA A 55 -11.71 1.60 -4.94
N ASP A 56 -11.59 0.90 -3.82
CA ASP A 56 -12.33 -0.33 -3.53
C ASP A 56 -13.67 -0.02 -2.84
N LEU A 57 -13.67 0.96 -1.93
CA LEU A 57 -14.87 1.55 -1.38
C LEU A 57 -15.18 2.88 -2.06
N TRP A 58 -16.47 3.18 -2.21
CA TRP A 58 -16.93 4.43 -2.79
C TRP A 58 -16.80 5.58 -1.77
N LEU A 59 -16.24 6.71 -2.19
CA LEU A 59 -16.28 7.96 -1.44
C LEU A 59 -17.59 8.68 -1.74
N GLN A 60 -18.53 8.66 -0.78
CA GLN A 60 -19.88 9.21 -0.96
C GLN A 60 -19.94 10.71 -0.64
N ARG A 61 -19.10 11.19 0.28
CA ARG A 61 -19.10 12.59 0.75
C ARG A 61 -17.69 13.06 1.04
N GLY A 62 -17.38 14.30 0.63
CA GLY A 62 -16.07 14.90 0.73
C GLY A 62 -15.29 14.76 -0.58
N LYS A 63 -13.99 15.04 -0.54
CA LYS A 63 -13.10 14.97 -1.69
C LYS A 63 -11.85 14.18 -1.33
N ALA A 64 -11.38 13.38 -2.27
CA ALA A 64 -10.08 12.73 -2.16
C ALA A 64 -9.41 12.68 -3.53
N LYS A 65 -8.15 13.08 -3.58
CA LYS A 65 -7.33 12.98 -4.78
C LYS A 65 -6.13 12.09 -4.51
N VAL A 66 -5.93 11.07 -5.34
CA VAL A 66 -4.84 10.11 -5.21
C VAL A 66 -4.10 10.02 -6.55
N VAL A 67 -2.82 10.31 -6.56
CA VAL A 67 -1.93 10.32 -7.74
C VAL A 67 -2.56 10.98 -8.99
N GLY A 68 -3.29 12.08 -8.74
CA GLY A 68 -3.95 12.87 -9.77
C GLY A 68 -5.39 12.49 -10.09
N TYR A 69 -5.93 11.40 -9.55
CA TYR A 69 -7.32 10.96 -9.76
C TYR A 69 -8.23 11.45 -8.62
N GLU A 70 -9.38 12.02 -8.95
CA GLU A 70 -10.45 12.38 -8.02
C GLU A 70 -11.27 11.10 -7.73
N ILE A 71 -11.28 10.67 -6.46
CA ILE A 71 -11.83 9.38 -6.05
C ILE A 71 -13.36 9.41 -6.07
N GLU A 72 -13.97 10.51 -5.64
CA GLU A 72 -15.43 10.68 -5.57
C GLU A 72 -16.12 10.64 -6.95
N THR A 73 -15.38 11.00 -8.01
CA THR A 73 -15.89 11.01 -9.39
C THR A 73 -15.30 9.91 -10.26
N LEU A 74 -14.47 9.03 -9.68
CA LEU A 74 -13.75 8.00 -10.42
C LEU A 74 -14.69 6.92 -10.96
N LEU A 75 -14.88 6.90 -12.27
CA LEU A 75 -15.68 5.86 -12.93
C LEU A 75 -15.05 4.46 -12.76
N PRO A 76 -15.85 3.39 -12.63
CA PRO A 76 -15.34 2.03 -12.53
C PRO A 76 -14.35 1.64 -13.62
N ALA A 77 -14.58 2.08 -14.86
CA ALA A 77 -13.69 1.84 -16.00
C ALA A 77 -12.28 2.47 -15.84
N ASN A 78 -12.14 3.52 -15.01
CA ASN A 78 -10.88 4.23 -14.80
C ASN A 78 -10.13 3.73 -13.54
N ARG A 79 -10.75 2.91 -12.68
CA ARG A 79 -10.08 2.33 -11.50
C ARG A 79 -8.79 1.56 -11.83
N PRO A 80 -8.71 0.78 -12.92
CA PRO A 80 -7.45 0.14 -13.31
C PRO A 80 -6.32 1.14 -13.60
N LEU A 81 -6.63 2.33 -14.11
CA LEU A 81 -5.63 3.37 -14.39
C LEU A 81 -5.05 3.98 -13.10
N LEU A 82 -5.89 4.21 -12.09
CA LEU A 82 -5.44 4.58 -10.76
C LEU A 82 -4.56 3.47 -10.17
N ARG A 83 -5.04 2.22 -10.18
CA ARG A 83 -4.36 1.07 -9.57
C ARG A 83 -3.00 0.74 -10.20
N ARG A 84 -2.74 1.15 -11.44
CA ARG A 84 -1.41 1.07 -12.06
C ARG A 84 -0.40 2.06 -11.46
N LYS A 85 -0.86 3.17 -10.86
CA LYS A 85 0.00 4.21 -10.28
C LYS A 85 0.22 4.07 -8.78
N ILE A 86 -0.46 3.11 -8.16
CA ILE A 86 -0.35 2.82 -6.73
C ILE A 86 0.04 1.36 -6.51
N GLY A 87 0.65 1.05 -5.38
CA GLY A 87 0.84 -0.33 -4.94
C GLY A 87 0.00 -0.58 -3.69
N VAL A 88 -0.50 -1.81 -3.54
CA VAL A 88 -1.25 -2.22 -2.35
C VAL A 88 -0.61 -3.48 -1.77
N VAL A 89 -0.34 -3.45 -0.47
CA VAL A 89 0.23 -4.55 0.31
C VAL A 89 -0.77 -4.90 1.40
N PHE A 90 -1.27 -6.14 1.38
CA PHE A 90 -2.26 -6.64 2.33
C PHE A 90 -1.61 -7.45 3.44
N GLN A 91 -2.33 -7.63 4.55
CA GLN A 91 -1.92 -8.47 5.68
C GLN A 91 -1.87 -9.96 5.31
N ASP A 92 -2.87 -10.43 4.55
CA ASP A 92 -2.98 -11.78 4.02
C ASP A 92 -2.36 -11.81 2.62
N PHE A 93 -1.21 -12.28 2.48
CA PHE A 93 -0.33 -12.25 1.29
C PHE A 93 -1.05 -12.22 -0.08
N GLN A 94 -2.20 -12.87 -0.23
CA GLN A 94 -3.00 -12.94 -1.46
C GLN A 94 -2.17 -13.34 -2.70
N LEU A 95 -1.25 -14.28 -2.52
CA LEU A 95 -0.51 -14.90 -3.62
C LEU A 95 -1.35 -16.02 -4.25
N PHE A 96 -1.24 -16.19 -5.55
CA PHE A 96 -1.79 -17.35 -6.24
C PHE A 96 -0.98 -18.58 -5.84
N MET A 97 -1.61 -19.49 -5.10
CA MET A 97 -0.95 -20.65 -4.52
C MET A 97 -0.63 -21.77 -5.54
N ASP A 98 -1.26 -21.72 -6.70
CA ASP A 98 -1.10 -22.62 -7.85
C ASP A 98 -0.04 -22.11 -8.85
N ARG A 99 0.63 -21.00 -8.55
CA ARG A 99 1.61 -20.35 -9.41
C ARG A 99 2.90 -20.06 -8.64
N ASN A 100 4.04 -20.19 -9.32
CA ASN A 100 5.33 -19.82 -8.74
C ASN A 100 5.45 -18.28 -8.60
N VAL A 101 6.54 -17.81 -7.98
CA VAL A 101 6.82 -16.39 -7.78
C VAL A 101 6.84 -15.62 -9.10
N ASN A 102 7.54 -16.14 -10.12
CA ASN A 102 7.59 -15.47 -11.42
C ASN A 102 6.21 -15.30 -12.06
N GLU A 103 5.39 -16.33 -12.01
CA GLU A 103 4.03 -16.32 -12.57
C GLU A 103 3.09 -15.37 -11.79
N ASN A 104 3.24 -15.29 -10.45
CA ASN A 104 2.53 -14.33 -9.63
C ASN A 104 2.85 -12.87 -10.03
N LEU A 105 4.10 -12.58 -10.38
CA LEU A 105 4.53 -11.25 -10.80
C LEU A 105 4.18 -10.97 -12.27
N LEU A 106 4.40 -11.95 -13.14
CA LEU A 106 4.09 -11.88 -14.57
C LEU A 106 2.62 -11.54 -14.81
N TRP A 107 1.71 -12.23 -14.10
CA TRP A 107 0.27 -12.01 -14.25
C TRP A 107 -0.13 -10.54 -14.03
N VAL A 108 0.48 -9.85 -13.06
CA VAL A 108 0.19 -8.44 -12.79
C VAL A 108 0.68 -7.55 -13.93
N LEU A 109 1.88 -7.78 -14.46
CA LEU A 109 2.42 -7.00 -15.58
C LEU A 109 1.56 -7.18 -16.84
N GLU A 110 1.16 -8.40 -17.17
CA GLU A 110 0.27 -8.68 -18.30
C GLU A 110 -1.09 -8.02 -18.11
N ALA A 111 -1.72 -8.15 -16.93
CA ALA A 111 -2.99 -7.52 -16.60
C ALA A 111 -2.93 -5.98 -16.63
N THR A 112 -1.74 -5.40 -16.42
CA THR A 112 -1.53 -3.95 -16.51
C THR A 112 -1.04 -3.48 -17.89
N GLY A 113 -0.99 -4.38 -18.88
CA GLY A 113 -0.80 -4.06 -20.29
C GLY A 113 0.64 -4.08 -20.78
N TRP A 114 1.58 -4.66 -20.01
CA TRP A 114 2.94 -4.91 -20.49
C TRP A 114 2.90 -6.02 -21.55
N LYS A 115 3.62 -5.80 -22.68
CA LYS A 115 3.65 -6.72 -23.82
C LYS A 115 5.04 -7.20 -24.21
N ASP A 116 6.06 -6.40 -23.86
CA ASP A 116 7.46 -6.70 -24.21
C ASP A 116 8.02 -7.72 -23.21
N SER A 117 8.27 -8.93 -23.68
CA SER A 117 8.78 -10.03 -22.85
C SER A 117 10.17 -9.75 -22.24
N GLY A 118 11.00 -8.97 -22.93
CA GLY A 118 12.32 -8.57 -22.44
C GLY A 118 12.20 -7.59 -21.26
N LYS A 119 11.36 -6.56 -21.42
CA LYS A 119 11.07 -5.59 -20.36
C LYS A 119 10.39 -6.24 -19.15
N ILE A 120 9.45 -7.16 -19.38
CA ILE A 120 8.79 -7.94 -18.32
C ILE A 120 9.82 -8.72 -17.50
N LYS A 121 10.70 -9.49 -18.15
CA LYS A 121 11.75 -10.27 -17.50
C LYS A 121 12.70 -9.40 -16.69
N ALA A 122 13.13 -8.27 -17.26
CA ALA A 122 13.99 -7.30 -16.59
C ALA A 122 13.31 -6.70 -15.35
N ARG A 123 12.03 -6.30 -15.46
CA ARG A 123 11.28 -5.72 -14.34
C ARG A 123 11.05 -6.70 -13.20
N ILE A 124 10.72 -7.96 -13.51
CA ILE A 124 10.59 -9.01 -12.50
C ILE A 124 11.92 -9.22 -11.77
N ALA A 125 13.03 -9.32 -12.50
CA ALA A 125 14.35 -9.48 -11.90
C ALA A 125 14.72 -8.30 -10.99
N GLU A 126 14.44 -7.08 -11.42
CA GLU A 126 14.69 -5.84 -10.69
C GLU A 126 13.92 -5.80 -9.36
N VAL A 127 12.60 -6.02 -9.38
CA VAL A 127 11.81 -5.98 -8.14
C VAL A 127 12.17 -7.12 -7.18
N LEU A 128 12.50 -8.32 -7.69
CA LEU A 128 12.97 -9.42 -6.87
C LEU A 128 14.33 -9.10 -6.22
N MET A 129 15.23 -8.44 -6.92
CA MET A 129 16.49 -7.95 -6.37
C MET A 129 16.23 -6.89 -5.28
N GLN A 130 15.34 -5.93 -5.53
CA GLN A 130 15.00 -4.85 -4.61
C GLN A 130 14.45 -5.37 -3.27
N VAL A 131 13.70 -6.48 -3.29
CA VAL A 131 13.16 -7.09 -2.06
C VAL A 131 14.06 -8.22 -1.51
N GLY A 132 15.23 -8.49 -2.10
CA GLY A 132 16.16 -9.53 -1.66
C GLY A 132 15.70 -10.96 -1.95
N MET A 133 14.93 -11.18 -3.03
CA MET A 133 14.33 -12.47 -3.39
C MET A 133 14.77 -12.99 -4.78
N SER A 134 15.94 -12.57 -5.27
CA SER A 134 16.43 -12.90 -6.63
C SER A 134 16.52 -14.41 -6.92
N THR A 135 16.78 -15.24 -5.90
CA THR A 135 16.93 -16.71 -6.04
C THR A 135 15.61 -17.47 -5.89
N SER A 136 14.50 -16.77 -5.61
CA SER A 136 13.21 -17.42 -5.29
C SER A 136 12.21 -17.40 -6.44
N ARG A 137 12.66 -17.03 -7.64
CA ARG A 137 11.83 -16.83 -8.83
C ARG A 137 10.93 -18.01 -9.16
N ASP A 138 11.47 -19.23 -9.07
CA ASP A 138 10.79 -20.46 -9.48
C ASP A 138 10.13 -21.21 -8.30
N LYS A 139 10.25 -20.66 -7.07
CA LYS A 139 9.63 -21.26 -5.88
C LYS A 139 8.10 -21.04 -5.89
N MET A 140 7.39 -22.03 -5.38
CA MET A 140 5.95 -21.91 -5.09
C MET A 140 5.74 -21.16 -3.77
N PRO A 141 4.60 -20.45 -3.57
CA PRO A 141 4.34 -19.73 -2.32
C PRO A 141 4.45 -20.59 -1.06
N HIS A 142 4.02 -21.85 -1.10
CA HIS A 142 4.11 -22.78 0.04
C HIS A 142 5.56 -23.20 0.40
N GLN A 143 6.54 -22.91 -0.45
CA GLN A 143 7.97 -23.15 -0.20
C GLN A 143 8.66 -21.93 0.43
N LEU A 144 7.92 -20.84 0.65
CA LEU A 144 8.41 -19.59 1.21
C LEU A 144 7.95 -19.44 2.67
N SER A 145 8.83 -18.91 3.52
CA SER A 145 8.44 -18.43 4.85
C SER A 145 7.46 -17.25 4.75
N GLY A 146 6.74 -16.93 5.83
CA GLY A 146 5.83 -15.79 5.86
C GLY A 146 6.51 -14.47 5.49
N GLY A 147 7.72 -14.23 5.98
CA GLY A 147 8.50 -13.04 5.63
C GLY A 147 8.94 -13.02 4.16
N GLU A 148 9.29 -14.17 3.58
CA GLU A 148 9.59 -14.29 2.15
C GLU A 148 8.34 -14.05 1.31
N GLN A 149 7.18 -14.60 1.69
CA GLN A 149 5.90 -14.33 1.02
C GLN A 149 5.57 -12.85 1.05
N GLN A 150 5.75 -12.18 2.19
CA GLN A 150 5.53 -10.73 2.31
C GLN A 150 6.46 -9.93 1.41
N ARG A 151 7.73 -10.32 1.28
CA ARG A 151 8.66 -9.70 0.32
C ARG A 151 8.18 -9.84 -1.11
N ILE A 152 7.61 -10.98 -1.51
CA ILE A 152 7.03 -11.18 -2.84
C ILE A 152 5.78 -10.31 -3.03
N VAL A 153 4.93 -10.15 -2.01
CA VAL A 153 3.78 -9.23 -2.05
C VAL A 153 4.24 -7.78 -2.27
N ILE A 154 5.31 -7.36 -1.58
CA ILE A 154 5.92 -6.04 -1.76
C ILE A 154 6.49 -5.91 -3.19
N ALA A 155 7.23 -6.92 -3.69
CA ALA A 155 7.72 -6.93 -5.07
C ALA A 155 6.58 -6.77 -6.08
N ARG A 156 5.47 -7.48 -5.87
CA ARG A 156 4.26 -7.38 -6.70
C ARG A 156 3.68 -5.95 -6.69
N ALA A 157 3.65 -5.30 -5.54
CA ALA A 157 3.17 -3.92 -5.42
C ALA A 157 4.07 -2.90 -6.12
N LEU A 158 5.37 -3.20 -6.30
CA LEU A 158 6.35 -2.32 -6.93
C LEU A 158 6.41 -2.43 -8.47
N LEU A 159 5.79 -3.45 -9.07
CA LEU A 159 5.93 -3.78 -10.50
C LEU A 159 5.68 -2.61 -11.45
N ASN A 160 4.68 -1.78 -11.19
CA ASN A 160 4.30 -0.64 -12.03
C ASN A 160 4.91 0.70 -11.56
N GLU A 161 6.00 0.68 -10.79
CA GLU A 161 6.66 1.90 -10.28
C GLU A 161 5.68 2.87 -9.60
N PRO A 162 5.00 2.42 -8.52
CA PRO A 162 3.94 3.20 -7.90
C PRO A 162 4.47 4.50 -7.29
N GLN A 163 3.66 5.56 -7.35
CA GLN A 163 3.96 6.82 -6.67
C GLN A 163 3.71 6.75 -5.17
N ILE A 164 2.84 5.82 -4.74
CA ILE A 164 2.54 5.55 -3.33
C ILE A 164 2.25 4.06 -3.11
N LEU A 165 2.68 3.53 -1.97
CA LEU A 165 2.27 2.24 -1.44
C LEU A 165 1.25 2.43 -0.31
N PHE A 166 0.12 1.75 -0.42
CA PHE A 166 -0.83 1.56 0.68
C PHE A 166 -0.56 0.19 1.30
N ALA A 167 -0.16 0.14 2.57
CA ALA A 167 0.09 -1.09 3.31
C ALA A 167 -0.91 -1.23 4.45
N ASP A 168 -1.69 -2.30 4.45
CA ASP A 168 -2.70 -2.59 5.49
C ASP A 168 -2.18 -3.72 6.38
N GLU A 169 -1.68 -3.38 7.57
CA GLU A 169 -1.11 -4.30 8.58
C GLU A 169 -0.06 -5.27 7.97
N PRO A 170 0.96 -4.78 7.24
CA PRO A 170 1.84 -5.64 6.42
C PRO A 170 2.72 -6.59 7.23
N THR A 171 2.77 -6.44 8.55
CA THR A 171 3.56 -7.27 9.48
C THR A 171 2.71 -8.05 10.47
N GLY A 172 1.38 -7.95 10.39
CA GLY A 172 0.47 -8.49 11.40
C GLY A 172 0.50 -10.03 11.56
N ASN A 173 1.03 -10.76 10.57
CA ASN A 173 1.16 -12.23 10.60
C ASN A 173 2.61 -12.70 10.73
N LEU A 174 3.54 -11.80 11.11
CA LEU A 174 4.98 -12.07 11.16
C LEU A 174 5.50 -11.95 12.60
N ASP A 175 6.56 -12.67 12.90
CA ASP A 175 7.26 -12.49 14.16
C ASP A 175 7.95 -11.12 14.23
N PRO A 176 8.30 -10.63 15.45
CA PRO A 176 8.84 -9.28 15.63
C PRO A 176 10.16 -9.02 14.90
N GLU A 177 11.03 -10.01 14.74
CA GLU A 177 12.31 -9.86 14.06
C GLU A 177 12.10 -9.67 12.55
N VAL A 178 11.30 -10.54 11.95
CA VAL A 178 10.93 -10.46 10.52
C VAL A 178 10.14 -9.19 10.26
N SER A 179 9.23 -8.80 11.14
CA SER A 179 8.50 -7.52 11.06
C SER A 179 9.44 -6.34 10.94
N GLY A 180 10.49 -6.28 11.78
CA GLY A 180 11.51 -5.23 11.71
C GLY A 180 12.25 -5.20 10.37
N GLN A 181 12.52 -6.36 9.76
CA GLN A 181 13.15 -6.45 8.44
C GLN A 181 12.22 -5.96 7.32
N ILE A 182 10.92 -6.26 7.40
CA ILE A 182 9.92 -5.78 6.45
C ILE A 182 9.76 -4.26 6.53
N ILE A 183 9.72 -3.69 7.74
CA ILE A 183 9.65 -2.23 7.90
C ILE A 183 10.90 -1.54 7.35
N LYS A 184 12.10 -2.09 7.58
CA LYS A 184 13.33 -1.58 6.96
C LYS A 184 13.24 -1.59 5.44
N LEU A 185 12.69 -2.65 4.84
CA LEU A 185 12.48 -2.72 3.40
C LEU A 185 11.55 -1.61 2.91
N PHE A 186 10.44 -1.32 3.61
CA PHE A 186 9.59 -0.18 3.28
C PHE A 186 10.35 1.16 3.34
N HIS A 187 11.20 1.36 4.34
CA HIS A 187 12.02 2.58 4.42
C HIS A 187 13.03 2.67 3.25
N GLU A 188 13.66 1.57 2.83
CA GLU A 188 14.53 1.57 1.66
C GLU A 188 13.76 1.93 0.37
N ILE A 189 12.56 1.38 0.21
CA ILE A 189 11.66 1.74 -0.90
C ILE A 189 11.28 3.24 -0.83
N ASN A 190 10.96 3.75 0.35
CA ASN A 190 10.61 5.15 0.53
C ASN A 190 11.76 6.10 0.15
N LYS A 191 13.00 5.75 0.48
CA LYS A 191 14.21 6.52 0.10
C LYS A 191 14.36 6.67 -1.42
N THR A 192 13.78 5.78 -2.22
CA THR A 192 13.78 5.92 -3.70
C THR A 192 12.73 6.91 -4.21
N GLY A 193 11.93 7.52 -3.31
CA GLY A 193 10.94 8.54 -3.63
C GLY A 193 9.50 8.06 -3.72
N THR A 194 9.22 6.78 -3.45
CA THR A 194 7.87 6.25 -3.33
C THR A 194 7.26 6.68 -1.99
N ALA A 195 6.10 7.33 -1.99
CA ALA A 195 5.38 7.63 -0.75
C ALA A 195 4.79 6.35 -0.13
N ILE A 196 4.61 6.33 1.19
CA ILE A 196 4.05 5.18 1.90
C ILE A 196 3.00 5.64 2.90
N LEU A 197 1.81 5.04 2.84
CA LEU A 197 0.81 5.12 3.91
C LEU A 197 0.62 3.71 4.48
N MET A 198 1.08 3.48 5.70
CA MET A 198 1.07 2.18 6.35
C MET A 198 0.11 2.18 7.54
N ALA A 199 -0.97 1.42 7.43
CA ALA A 199 -1.83 1.14 8.57
C ALA A 199 -1.18 0.08 9.47
N THR A 200 -1.09 0.38 10.76
CA THR A 200 -0.59 -0.56 11.77
C THR A 200 -1.16 -0.24 13.15
N HIS A 201 -1.16 -1.24 14.02
CA HIS A 201 -1.41 -1.09 15.45
C HIS A 201 -0.17 -1.45 16.29
N ASP A 202 0.97 -1.71 15.65
CA ASP A 202 2.25 -2.05 16.30
C ASP A 202 3.02 -0.77 16.69
N PHE A 203 2.84 -0.34 17.93
CA PHE A 203 3.52 0.83 18.51
C PHE A 203 5.03 0.64 18.67
N ASP A 204 5.51 -0.60 18.82
CA ASP A 204 6.96 -0.87 18.95
C ASP A 204 7.68 -0.64 17.62
N THR A 205 7.03 -0.97 16.52
CA THR A 205 7.49 -0.64 15.17
C THR A 205 7.59 0.87 14.97
N ILE A 206 6.56 1.62 15.36
CA ILE A 206 6.51 3.09 15.19
C ILE A 206 7.65 3.76 15.99
N ARG A 207 7.88 3.32 17.22
CA ARG A 207 8.98 3.84 18.05
C ARG A 207 10.37 3.61 17.46
N LYS A 208 10.59 2.48 16.79
CA LYS A 208 11.86 2.12 16.15
C LYS A 208 12.09 2.84 14.82
N PHE A 209 11.02 3.21 14.15
CA PHE A 209 11.03 3.80 12.81
C PHE A 209 10.18 5.07 12.80
N PRO A 210 10.70 6.20 13.36
CA PRO A 210 9.93 7.42 13.47
C PRO A 210 9.55 7.97 12.07
N ALA A 211 8.28 8.29 11.91
CA ALA A 211 7.70 8.94 10.75
C ALA A 211 6.45 9.72 11.18
N ARG A 212 5.87 10.51 10.30
CA ARG A 212 4.61 11.20 10.56
C ARG A 212 3.50 10.22 10.88
N ILE A 213 2.65 10.58 11.86
CA ILE A 213 1.58 9.72 12.35
C ILE A 213 0.22 10.36 12.11
N LEU A 214 -0.69 9.60 11.50
CA LEU A 214 -2.12 9.86 11.47
C LEU A 214 -2.82 8.87 12.39
N LYS A 215 -3.59 9.35 13.36
CA LYS A 215 -4.30 8.53 14.34
C LYS A 215 -5.77 8.43 14.01
N CYS A 216 -6.26 7.21 13.82
CA CYS A 216 -7.69 6.88 13.70
C CYS A 216 -8.27 6.53 15.06
N GLU A 217 -9.02 7.43 15.65
CA GLU A 217 -9.65 7.21 16.95
C GLU A 217 -11.03 7.89 17.03
N ASN A 218 -12.03 7.23 17.65
CA ASN A 218 -13.38 7.76 17.85
C ASN A 218 -14.05 8.28 16.57
N GLY A 219 -13.77 7.67 15.41
CA GLY A 219 -14.36 8.06 14.14
C GLY A 219 -13.72 9.29 13.48
N VAL A 220 -12.57 9.75 13.96
CA VAL A 220 -11.82 10.88 13.38
C VAL A 220 -10.39 10.44 13.03
N VAL A 221 -9.77 11.18 12.10
CA VAL A 221 -8.35 11.09 11.81
C VAL A 221 -7.69 12.39 12.23
N SER A 222 -6.69 12.31 13.12
CA SER A 222 -5.92 13.46 13.59
C SER A 222 -4.42 13.23 13.39
N GLU A 223 -3.65 14.29 13.31
CA GLU A 223 -2.18 14.19 13.40
C GLU A 223 -1.79 13.99 14.87
N GLU A 224 -0.83 13.11 15.10
CA GLU A 224 -0.19 12.91 16.41
C GLU A 224 1.23 13.47 16.32
N ASP A 225 1.52 14.43 17.23
CA ASP A 225 2.84 15.11 17.36
C ASP A 225 3.92 14.17 17.93
#